data_a0cbc37f309c98172a529594390b9436
#
_entry.id   a0cbc37f309c98172a529594390b9436
#
_cell.length_a   1.000
_cell.length_b   1.000
_cell.length_c   1.000
_cell.angle_alpha   90.00
_cell.angle_beta   90.00
_cell.angle_gamma   90.00
#
_symmetry.space_group_name_H-M   'P 1'
#
loop_
_entity.id
_entity.type
_entity.pdbx_description
1 polymer ?
#
loop_
_entity_poly.entity_id
_entity_poly.type
_entity_poly.pdbx_seq_one_letter_code
_entity_poly.pdbx_strand_id
1 'polypeptide(L)'
;MFDRKRTSIYEVTPKVTKGSGVNAPKFENIFQREAYKMEHETTSGNGSLKYDTSGNVFVDDFAAVGNYRKPREFHEVASTMERLWAVDPLITIKETVYIRLITRNPKLFTGKKLGVQRGQGLKSEFFMRIIWLATTHPKVFKKNLPVFITAGSWDDIFEILRLDLEYNGAVNKVLDWKYIIKFIVGGLADDGQTNLVRKYLPQIKPSKKCTSLRSQCNNFIAKKIVKEIFDFGEAEEGKWRAYKMYRELKASGNAHKWQQAISRQDYLNLDFDSIAGRALAKLASGKFLENHNLTEAYEEWLAAKPVAKFTGFVYELFPDNDCYNGGRRTVLKPYQIDTVNKQFMSLIETAKQDMNRKTNLIAVLDTSGSMTCKAAGLEVSAYHVAKSIALYFSYLLEGEFANTVLEFSDRCLMKQWRGDTPYEKFTKFSGNGWCSTNLLSVADLFIQLRDRGYKEEDFPTGILCISDGEFNSAGRNKTVFERFRELLGTRFSKEYVDNFVMVLWDIPNGFYSSNIRPKFESLCDDNYTFYMSGLDPAGIAFLTGKTPVESIPKNALELFQAAMNQELLNMLTL
;
A
#
# COMPACT_ATOMS: atom_id res chain seq x y z
N MET A 1 -32.35 1.33 14.99
CA MET A 1 -32.47 -0.09 15.34
C MET A 1 -31.57 -0.87 14.41
N PHE A 2 -30.30 -1.06 14.76
CA PHE A 2 -29.35 -1.86 14.00
C PHE A 2 -28.90 -2.97 14.93
N ASP A 3 -29.57 -4.10 14.83
CA ASP A 3 -29.21 -5.33 15.52
C ASP A 3 -28.14 -6.05 14.67
N ARG A 4 -26.88 -5.65 14.85
CA ARG A 4 -25.74 -6.44 14.38
C ARG A 4 -25.30 -7.29 15.55
N LYS A 5 -25.55 -8.60 15.50
CA LYS A 5 -24.94 -9.59 16.39
C LYS A 5 -23.42 -9.40 16.34
N ARG A 6 -22.88 -8.76 17.37
CA ARG A 6 -21.44 -8.58 17.57
C ARG A 6 -20.95 -9.85 18.23
N THR A 7 -20.17 -10.64 17.51
CA THR A 7 -19.40 -11.74 18.10
C THR A 7 -18.35 -11.13 19.04
N SER A 8 -18.36 -11.58 20.28
CA SER A 8 -17.38 -11.16 21.30
C SER A 8 -15.97 -11.53 20.86
N ILE A 9 -15.02 -10.63 21.08
CA ILE A 9 -13.57 -10.79 20.80
C ILE A 9 -12.96 -11.99 21.57
N TYR A 10 -13.68 -12.61 22.50
CA TYR A 10 -13.13 -13.56 23.47
C TYR A 10 -13.38 -15.07 23.17
N GLU A 11 -14.01 -15.43 22.05
CA GLU A 11 -14.45 -16.83 21.85
C GLU A 11 -13.72 -17.61 20.75
N VAL A 12 -12.53 -17.23 20.32
CA VAL A 12 -11.81 -18.03 19.31
C VAL A 12 -10.43 -18.42 19.83
N THR A 13 -10.32 -19.65 20.33
CA THR A 13 -9.04 -20.34 20.47
C THR A 13 -8.87 -21.29 19.28
N PRO A 14 -8.15 -20.89 18.21
CA PRO A 14 -7.84 -21.81 17.13
C PRO A 14 -6.75 -22.80 17.59
N LYS A 15 -6.89 -24.06 17.21
CA LYS A 15 -5.80 -25.02 17.30
C LYS A 15 -4.70 -24.63 16.32
N VAL A 16 -3.58 -24.13 16.83
CA VAL A 16 -2.40 -23.78 16.03
C VAL A 16 -1.74 -25.06 15.53
N THR A 17 -1.79 -25.30 14.24
CA THR A 17 -0.87 -26.25 13.59
C THR A 17 0.50 -25.58 13.51
N LYS A 18 1.55 -26.25 14.00
CA LYS A 18 2.93 -25.74 13.93
C LYS A 18 3.31 -25.57 12.45
N GLY A 19 3.34 -24.32 11.97
CA GLY A 19 3.85 -23.97 10.65
C GLY A 19 5.38 -24.01 10.61
N SER A 20 5.93 -24.19 9.42
CA SER A 20 7.36 -24.01 9.14
C SER A 20 7.75 -22.55 9.43
N GLY A 21 8.88 -22.32 10.11
CA GLY A 21 9.37 -21.00 10.52
C GLY A 21 9.52 -19.97 9.40
N VAL A 22 10.27 -18.89 9.63
CA VAL A 22 10.57 -17.82 8.64
C VAL A 22 11.34 -18.36 7.42
N ASN A 23 11.65 -19.64 7.40
CA ASN A 23 12.36 -20.33 6.33
C ASN A 23 11.39 -21.00 5.36
N ALA A 24 11.84 -21.24 4.14
CA ALA A 24 11.14 -22.09 3.20
C ALA A 24 10.87 -23.50 3.78
N PRO A 25 9.83 -24.20 3.28
CA PRO A 25 9.61 -25.58 3.65
C PRO A 25 10.86 -26.40 3.34
N LYS A 26 11.28 -27.24 4.29
CA LYS A 26 12.42 -28.14 4.08
C LYS A 26 11.91 -29.46 3.54
N PHE A 27 12.35 -29.81 2.35
CA PHE A 27 12.09 -31.09 1.72
C PHE A 27 13.38 -31.92 1.68
N GLU A 28 13.31 -33.17 2.09
CA GLU A 28 14.47 -34.10 2.06
C GLU A 28 14.81 -34.53 0.63
N ASN A 29 13.80 -34.51 -0.24
CA ASN A 29 13.94 -34.88 -1.64
C ASN A 29 12.84 -34.28 -2.51
N ILE A 30 13.00 -34.42 -3.84
CA ILE A 30 12.06 -33.88 -4.83
C ILE A 30 10.65 -34.48 -4.70
N PHE A 31 10.52 -35.74 -4.28
CA PHE A 31 9.19 -36.37 -4.14
C PHE A 31 8.38 -35.73 -3.02
N GLN A 32 9.02 -35.36 -1.90
CA GLN A 32 8.34 -34.63 -0.82
C GLN A 32 7.90 -33.24 -1.27
N ARG A 33 8.73 -32.56 -2.09
CA ARG A 33 8.38 -31.25 -2.64
C ARG A 33 7.19 -31.34 -3.61
N GLU A 34 7.18 -32.32 -4.50
CA GLU A 34 6.08 -32.53 -5.43
C GLU A 34 4.80 -32.99 -4.71
N ALA A 35 4.91 -33.86 -3.70
CA ALA A 35 3.76 -34.23 -2.89
C ALA A 35 3.15 -33.01 -2.16
N TYR A 36 3.99 -32.12 -1.63
CA TYR A 36 3.54 -30.89 -1.00
C TYR A 36 2.82 -29.97 -2.02
N LYS A 37 3.37 -29.82 -3.22
CA LYS A 37 2.72 -29.05 -4.30
C LYS A 37 1.35 -29.62 -4.63
N MET A 38 1.24 -30.97 -4.81
CA MET A 38 -0.04 -31.65 -5.09
C MET A 38 -1.08 -31.48 -3.98
N GLU A 39 -0.67 -31.47 -2.72
CA GLU A 39 -1.56 -31.25 -1.56
C GLU A 39 -2.14 -29.83 -1.55
N HIS A 40 -1.39 -28.86 -2.08
CA HIS A 40 -1.76 -27.44 -2.09
C HIS A 40 -2.23 -26.93 -3.45
N GLU A 41 -2.53 -27.85 -4.39
CA GLU A 41 -3.08 -27.45 -5.70
C GLU A 41 -4.45 -26.81 -5.57
N THR A 42 -4.62 -25.72 -6.29
CA THR A 42 -5.88 -24.99 -6.46
C THR A 42 -6.00 -24.49 -7.89
N THR A 43 -7.06 -23.82 -8.24
CA THR A 43 -7.24 -23.24 -9.57
C THR A 43 -7.65 -21.78 -9.51
N SER A 44 -7.28 -21.00 -10.53
CA SER A 44 -7.88 -19.69 -10.77
C SER A 44 -9.34 -19.83 -11.22
N GLY A 45 -10.08 -18.72 -11.27
CA GLY A 45 -11.43 -18.71 -11.85
C GLY A 45 -11.48 -19.17 -13.32
N ASN A 46 -10.39 -18.96 -14.07
CA ASN A 46 -10.23 -19.39 -15.46
C ASN A 46 -9.56 -20.78 -15.61
N GLY A 47 -9.43 -21.53 -14.51
CA GLY A 47 -8.96 -22.92 -14.52
C GLY A 47 -7.44 -23.10 -14.60
N SER A 48 -6.63 -22.06 -14.40
CA SER A 48 -5.17 -22.21 -14.28
C SER A 48 -4.82 -22.88 -12.96
N LEU A 49 -3.88 -23.84 -13.01
CA LEU A 49 -3.30 -24.45 -11.82
C LEU A 49 -2.52 -23.41 -11.03
N LYS A 50 -2.71 -23.42 -9.71
CA LYS A 50 -2.01 -22.57 -8.74
C LYS A 50 -1.82 -23.33 -7.44
N TYR A 51 -1.13 -22.70 -6.49
CA TYR A 51 -1.00 -23.19 -5.13
C TYR A 51 -1.72 -22.26 -4.16
N ASP A 52 -2.37 -22.81 -3.14
CA ASP A 52 -3.08 -22.04 -2.11
C ASP A 52 -2.15 -21.47 -1.04
N THR A 53 -0.86 -21.84 -1.07
CA THR A 53 0.22 -21.31 -0.24
C THR A 53 1.53 -21.25 -1.01
N SER A 54 2.39 -20.29 -0.67
CA SER A 54 3.78 -20.26 -1.13
C SER A 54 4.69 -21.22 -0.32
N GLY A 55 4.14 -21.90 0.67
CA GLY A 55 4.90 -22.69 1.64
C GLY A 55 5.46 -21.88 2.81
N ASN A 56 5.21 -20.58 2.86
CA ASN A 56 5.64 -19.73 3.96
C ASN A 56 4.55 -18.74 4.35
N VAL A 57 4.07 -18.80 5.60
CA VAL A 57 2.93 -18.01 6.08
C VAL A 57 3.16 -16.49 6.00
N PHE A 58 4.41 -16.03 6.10
CA PHE A 58 4.74 -14.62 6.00
C PHE A 58 4.76 -14.16 4.53
N VAL A 59 5.27 -14.97 3.62
CA VAL A 59 5.21 -14.67 2.18
C VAL A 59 3.76 -14.68 1.72
N ASP A 60 2.94 -15.58 2.22
CA ASP A 60 1.51 -15.64 1.93
C ASP A 60 0.77 -14.37 2.40
N ASP A 61 1.03 -13.91 3.62
CA ASP A 61 0.42 -12.68 4.13
C ASP A 61 0.97 -11.44 3.41
N PHE A 62 2.27 -11.38 3.16
CA PHE A 62 2.91 -10.29 2.42
C PHE A 62 2.36 -10.13 1.00
N ALA A 63 2.14 -11.22 0.29
CA ALA A 63 1.53 -11.23 -1.02
C ALA A 63 0.05 -10.79 -1.00
N ALA A 64 -0.67 -11.12 0.08
CA ALA A 64 -2.08 -10.79 0.23
C ALA A 64 -2.32 -9.37 0.75
N VAL A 65 -1.46 -8.90 1.66
CA VAL A 65 -1.76 -7.76 2.52
C VAL A 65 -1.98 -6.46 1.75
N GLY A 66 -1.29 -6.25 0.64
CA GLY A 66 -1.49 -5.07 -0.22
C GLY A 66 -2.92 -4.91 -0.74
N ASN A 67 -3.68 -5.99 -0.74
CA ASN A 67 -5.05 -6.07 -1.22
C ASN A 67 -6.11 -5.88 -0.12
N TYR A 68 -5.72 -5.83 1.16
CA TYR A 68 -6.63 -5.61 2.28
C TYR A 68 -7.07 -4.15 2.42
N ARG A 69 -7.66 -3.59 1.37
CA ARG A 69 -8.15 -2.20 1.34
C ARG A 69 -9.48 -2.00 2.04
N LYS A 70 -10.34 -3.03 2.06
CA LYS A 70 -11.54 -3.05 2.89
C LYS A 70 -11.16 -3.54 4.29
N PRO A 71 -11.71 -2.93 5.36
CA PRO A 71 -11.52 -3.47 6.70
C PRO A 71 -11.98 -4.94 6.75
N ARG A 72 -11.08 -5.81 7.20
CA ARG A 72 -11.43 -7.21 7.52
C ARG A 72 -12.13 -7.26 8.87
N GLU A 73 -12.88 -8.33 9.10
CA GLU A 73 -13.44 -8.59 10.43
C GLU A 73 -12.31 -8.88 11.43
N PHE A 74 -12.48 -8.44 12.68
CA PHE A 74 -11.41 -8.55 13.69
C PHE A 74 -10.96 -10.01 13.92
N HIS A 75 -11.89 -10.98 13.89
CA HIS A 75 -11.55 -12.40 14.08
C HIS A 75 -10.66 -12.94 12.95
N GLU A 76 -10.82 -12.47 11.72
CA GLU A 76 -9.96 -12.86 10.59
C GLU A 76 -8.54 -12.33 10.77
N VAL A 77 -8.43 -11.06 11.21
CA VAL A 77 -7.13 -10.44 11.51
C VAL A 77 -6.47 -11.13 12.70
N ALA A 78 -7.24 -11.43 13.76
CA ALA A 78 -6.74 -12.14 14.92
C ALA A 78 -6.19 -13.52 14.55
N SER A 79 -6.92 -14.30 13.75
CA SER A 79 -6.45 -15.61 13.28
C SER A 79 -5.17 -15.51 12.45
N THR A 80 -5.05 -14.47 11.59
CA THR A 80 -3.80 -14.21 10.85
C THR A 80 -2.66 -13.91 11.82
N MET A 81 -2.86 -12.99 12.77
CA MET A 81 -1.84 -12.59 13.74
C MET A 81 -1.38 -13.74 14.63
N GLU A 82 -2.30 -14.58 15.10
CA GLU A 82 -1.97 -15.77 15.92
C GLU A 82 -1.10 -16.74 15.14
N ARG A 83 -1.42 -17.00 13.89
CA ARG A 83 -0.65 -17.88 13.00
C ARG A 83 0.76 -17.34 12.75
N LEU A 84 0.89 -16.06 12.42
CA LEU A 84 2.19 -15.41 12.21
C LEU A 84 3.01 -15.34 13.50
N TRP A 85 2.35 -14.99 14.62
CA TRP A 85 2.99 -14.89 15.94
C TRP A 85 3.55 -16.22 16.44
N ALA A 86 2.83 -17.31 16.18
CA ALA A 86 3.29 -18.64 16.55
C ALA A 86 4.58 -19.07 15.83
N VAL A 87 4.87 -18.48 14.68
CA VAL A 87 6.07 -18.74 13.88
C VAL A 87 7.21 -17.82 14.28
N ASP A 88 7.02 -16.51 14.20
CA ASP A 88 8.02 -15.51 14.62
C ASP A 88 7.34 -14.22 15.09
N PRO A 89 7.33 -13.95 16.40
CA PRO A 89 6.75 -12.75 16.96
C PRO A 89 7.38 -11.45 16.46
N LEU A 90 8.71 -11.43 16.28
CA LEU A 90 9.41 -10.20 15.86
C LEU A 90 9.09 -9.85 14.40
N ILE A 91 9.12 -10.83 13.52
CA ILE A 91 8.75 -10.63 12.11
C ILE A 91 7.28 -10.24 12.00
N THR A 92 6.38 -10.82 12.80
CA THR A 92 4.96 -10.42 12.84
C THR A 92 4.78 -8.94 13.15
N ILE A 93 5.55 -8.39 14.11
CA ILE A 93 5.50 -6.96 14.42
C ILE A 93 6.10 -6.13 13.29
N LYS A 94 7.21 -6.57 12.70
CA LYS A 94 7.84 -5.88 11.57
C LYS A 94 6.88 -5.77 10.39
N GLU A 95 6.23 -6.86 10.02
CA GLU A 95 5.24 -6.88 8.94
C GLU A 95 4.04 -6.00 9.26
N THR A 96 3.53 -6.03 10.50
CA THR A 96 2.46 -5.14 10.96
C THR A 96 2.83 -3.66 10.74
N VAL A 97 4.08 -3.27 11.02
CA VAL A 97 4.55 -1.89 10.81
C VAL A 97 4.77 -1.60 9.32
N TYR A 98 5.30 -2.55 8.56
CA TYR A 98 5.46 -2.45 7.11
C TYR A 98 4.13 -2.12 6.41
N ILE A 99 3.06 -2.78 6.83
CA ILE A 99 1.70 -2.53 6.31
C ILE A 99 1.28 -1.06 6.46
N ARG A 100 1.68 -0.41 7.55
CA ARG A 100 1.33 1.00 7.84
C ARG A 100 2.20 2.01 7.13
N LEU A 101 3.47 1.68 6.89
CA LEU A 101 4.42 2.57 6.25
C LEU A 101 3.91 3.02 4.87
N ILE A 102 4.24 4.25 4.53
CA ILE A 102 4.20 4.78 3.17
C ILE A 102 5.64 5.15 2.79
N THR A 103 5.94 5.17 1.51
CA THR A 103 7.28 5.53 1.02
C THR A 103 7.64 6.96 1.42
N ARG A 104 8.56 7.09 2.36
CA ARG A 104 9.04 8.37 2.90
C ARG A 104 10.28 8.22 3.76
N ASN A 105 10.90 9.36 4.10
CA ASN A 105 11.96 9.47 5.10
C ASN A 105 11.34 9.90 6.45
N PRO A 106 11.00 8.97 7.36
CA PRO A 106 10.41 9.34 8.63
C PRO A 106 11.44 9.99 9.56
N LYS A 107 10.95 10.80 10.50
CA LYS A 107 11.73 11.39 11.57
C LYS A 107 11.36 10.75 12.89
N LEU A 108 12.36 10.26 13.62
CA LEU A 108 12.19 9.68 14.95
C LEU A 108 11.81 10.75 16.00
N PHE A 109 11.32 10.33 17.15
CA PHE A 109 11.09 11.21 18.30
C PHE A 109 12.38 11.91 18.76
N THR A 110 13.52 11.25 18.64
CA THR A 110 14.85 11.83 18.89
C THR A 110 15.27 12.92 17.93
N GLY A 111 14.48 13.18 16.87
CA GLY A 111 14.81 14.15 15.83
C GLY A 111 15.62 13.58 14.67
N LYS A 112 16.21 12.38 14.78
CA LYS A 112 16.97 11.73 13.71
C LYS A 112 16.05 11.42 12.52
N LYS A 113 16.45 11.82 11.31
CA LYS A 113 15.82 11.39 10.06
C LYS A 113 16.37 10.02 9.67
N LEU A 114 15.49 9.13 9.27
CA LEU A 114 15.86 7.83 8.70
C LEU A 114 15.98 7.92 7.18
N GLY A 115 16.60 6.91 6.58
CA GLY A 115 16.55 6.67 5.15
C GLY A 115 15.12 6.44 4.65
N VAL A 116 14.95 6.26 3.34
CA VAL A 116 13.64 5.96 2.75
C VAL A 116 13.11 4.64 3.32
N GLN A 117 11.93 4.70 3.92
CA GLN A 117 11.19 3.52 4.38
C GLN A 117 10.01 3.29 3.43
N ARG A 118 9.70 2.03 3.14
CA ARG A 118 8.66 1.61 2.19
C ARG A 118 7.64 0.71 2.86
N GLY A 119 6.40 0.74 2.39
CA GLY A 119 5.33 -0.12 2.88
C GLY A 119 4.04 0.06 2.11
N GLN A 120 2.96 -0.54 2.59
CA GLN A 120 1.68 -0.64 1.87
C GLN A 120 0.70 0.53 2.10
N GLY A 121 0.92 1.35 3.12
CA GLY A 121 0.05 2.48 3.45
C GLY A 121 -1.37 2.10 3.92
N LEU A 122 -1.55 0.90 4.43
CA LEU A 122 -2.85 0.36 4.86
C LEU A 122 -3.13 0.70 6.32
N LYS A 123 -4.11 1.57 6.55
CA LYS A 123 -4.46 2.00 7.92
C LYS A 123 -5.36 1.01 8.64
N SER A 124 -6.43 0.56 7.99
CA SER A 124 -7.45 -0.28 8.65
C SER A 124 -6.86 -1.61 9.13
N GLU A 125 -6.12 -2.28 8.28
CA GLU A 125 -5.44 -3.53 8.61
C GLU A 125 -4.44 -3.34 9.76
N PHE A 126 -3.60 -2.31 9.68
CA PHE A 126 -2.67 -1.96 10.74
C PHE A 126 -3.37 -1.74 12.09
N PHE A 127 -4.47 -0.99 12.12
CA PHE A 127 -5.17 -0.71 13.38
C PHE A 127 -5.72 -1.98 14.01
N MET A 128 -6.29 -2.89 13.24
CA MET A 128 -6.79 -4.16 13.75
C MET A 128 -5.66 -5.03 14.30
N ARG A 129 -4.51 -5.12 13.60
CA ARG A 129 -3.32 -5.85 14.07
C ARG A 129 -2.74 -5.23 15.34
N ILE A 130 -2.71 -3.90 15.45
CA ILE A 130 -2.23 -3.22 16.66
C ILE A 130 -3.19 -3.41 17.85
N ILE A 131 -4.50 -3.43 17.63
CA ILE A 131 -5.47 -3.72 18.69
C ILE A 131 -5.27 -5.16 19.18
N TRP A 132 -5.10 -6.12 18.26
CA TRP A 132 -4.77 -7.50 18.64
C TRP A 132 -3.48 -7.55 19.46
N LEU A 133 -2.40 -6.91 19.01
CA LEU A 133 -1.13 -6.88 19.73
C LEU A 133 -1.28 -6.24 21.12
N ALA A 134 -2.01 -5.14 21.24
CA ALA A 134 -2.22 -4.43 22.49
C ALA A 134 -3.02 -5.24 23.52
N THR A 135 -3.90 -6.11 23.05
CA THR A 135 -4.74 -6.98 23.91
C THR A 135 -4.04 -8.28 24.31
N THR A 136 -3.34 -8.90 23.38
CA THR A 136 -2.69 -10.20 23.62
C THR A 136 -1.26 -10.06 24.16
N HIS A 137 -0.52 -9.04 23.72
CA HIS A 137 0.88 -8.80 24.08
C HIS A 137 1.12 -7.34 24.51
N PRO A 138 0.47 -6.85 25.58
CA PRO A 138 0.47 -5.44 25.96
C PRO A 138 1.85 -4.88 26.30
N LYS A 139 2.79 -5.69 26.78
CA LYS A 139 4.17 -5.25 27.04
C LYS A 139 4.89 -4.90 25.75
N VAL A 140 4.75 -5.75 24.73
CA VAL A 140 5.36 -5.56 23.41
C VAL A 140 4.74 -4.33 22.72
N PHE A 141 3.42 -4.18 22.77
CA PHE A 141 2.74 -2.99 22.27
C PHE A 141 3.30 -1.70 22.89
N LYS A 142 3.38 -1.62 24.23
CA LYS A 142 3.87 -0.45 24.96
C LYS A 142 5.30 -0.07 24.56
N LYS A 143 6.18 -1.08 24.47
CA LYS A 143 7.59 -0.89 24.12
C LYS A 143 7.79 -0.30 22.72
N ASN A 144 6.97 -0.71 21.77
CA ASN A 144 7.08 -0.32 20.36
C ASN A 144 6.19 0.86 19.96
N LEU A 145 5.39 1.43 20.86
CA LEU A 145 4.46 2.52 20.55
C LEU A 145 5.12 3.73 19.85
N PRO A 146 6.33 4.18 20.22
CA PRO A 146 7.04 5.24 19.49
C PRO A 146 7.32 4.90 18.03
N VAL A 147 7.67 3.64 17.74
CA VAL A 147 7.93 3.17 16.37
C VAL A 147 6.62 3.14 15.57
N PHE A 148 5.51 2.71 16.16
CA PHE A 148 4.20 2.70 15.50
C PHE A 148 3.76 4.10 15.08
N ILE A 149 3.96 5.11 15.94
CA ILE A 149 3.65 6.50 15.59
C ILE A 149 4.61 7.04 14.54
N THR A 150 5.88 6.67 14.58
CA THR A 150 6.88 7.06 13.57
C THR A 150 6.52 6.46 12.20
N ALA A 151 6.07 5.22 12.14
CA ALA A 151 5.61 4.57 10.91
C ALA A 151 4.33 5.23 10.36
N GLY A 152 3.46 5.64 11.24
CA GLY A 152 2.16 6.26 10.94
C GLY A 152 2.12 7.74 11.26
N SER A 153 1.30 8.08 12.25
CA SER A 153 1.15 9.45 12.75
C SER A 153 0.51 9.42 14.14
N TRP A 154 0.54 10.58 14.84
CA TRP A 154 -0.20 10.74 16.08
C TRP A 154 -1.72 10.54 15.92
N ASP A 155 -2.29 10.75 14.73
CA ASP A 155 -3.72 10.45 14.48
C ASP A 155 -4.04 8.96 14.65
N ASP A 156 -3.07 8.09 14.38
CA ASP A 156 -3.27 6.63 14.45
C ASP A 156 -3.57 6.16 15.88
N ILE A 157 -2.93 6.76 16.90
CA ILE A 157 -3.23 6.42 18.29
C ILE A 157 -4.65 6.83 18.70
N PHE A 158 -5.12 7.97 18.19
CA PHE A 158 -6.50 8.40 18.42
C PHE A 158 -7.50 7.50 17.67
N GLU A 159 -7.14 7.01 16.49
CA GLU A 159 -7.98 6.07 15.75
C GLU A 159 -8.10 4.73 16.48
N ILE A 160 -7.00 4.20 17.01
CA ILE A 160 -7.01 2.97 17.82
C ILE A 160 -7.92 3.13 19.06
N LEU A 161 -7.84 4.26 19.75
CA LEU A 161 -8.74 4.54 20.90
C LEU A 161 -10.21 4.68 20.47
N ARG A 162 -10.48 5.25 19.28
CA ARG A 162 -11.84 5.32 18.72
C ARG A 162 -12.40 3.95 18.42
N LEU A 163 -11.61 3.09 17.77
CA LEU A 163 -12.01 1.73 17.45
C LEU A 163 -12.30 0.90 18.70
N ASP A 164 -11.46 1.02 19.76
CA ASP A 164 -11.74 0.36 21.04
C ASP A 164 -13.09 0.78 21.64
N LEU A 165 -13.43 2.09 21.56
CA LEU A 165 -14.74 2.57 22.00
C LEU A 165 -15.91 2.13 21.10
N GLU A 166 -15.68 2.10 19.80
CA GLU A 166 -16.72 1.71 18.81
C GLU A 166 -17.06 0.22 18.90
N TYR A 167 -16.06 -0.62 19.11
CA TYR A 167 -16.26 -2.08 19.20
C TYR A 167 -16.65 -2.55 20.60
N ASN A 168 -16.03 -2.00 21.65
CA ASN A 168 -16.16 -2.51 23.03
C ASN A 168 -16.97 -1.58 23.94
N GLY A 169 -17.23 -0.35 23.51
CA GLY A 169 -17.90 0.66 24.34
C GLY A 169 -17.01 1.20 25.45
N ALA A 170 -17.56 2.13 26.23
CA ALA A 170 -16.80 2.84 27.28
C ALA A 170 -16.53 1.98 28.53
N VAL A 171 -17.29 0.91 28.74
CA VAL A 171 -17.18 0.03 29.91
C VAL A 171 -16.19 -1.10 29.66
N ASN A 172 -16.29 -1.75 28.51
CA ASN A 172 -15.54 -2.98 28.18
C ASN A 172 -14.29 -2.69 27.34
N LYS A 173 -13.64 -1.54 27.55
CA LYS A 173 -12.41 -1.20 26.86
C LYS A 173 -11.32 -2.25 27.09
N VAL A 174 -10.68 -2.69 26.02
CA VAL A 174 -9.64 -3.72 26.05
C VAL A 174 -8.22 -3.15 26.13
N LEU A 175 -8.03 -1.90 25.69
CA LEU A 175 -6.72 -1.25 25.71
C LEU A 175 -6.36 -0.70 27.09
N ASP A 176 -5.07 -0.58 27.39
CA ASP A 176 -4.57 0.14 28.57
C ASP A 176 -4.66 1.68 28.36
N TRP A 177 -5.88 2.20 28.54
CA TRP A 177 -6.17 3.63 28.35
C TRP A 177 -5.32 4.52 29.22
N LYS A 178 -5.04 4.12 30.46
CA LYS A 178 -4.23 4.92 31.39
C LYS A 178 -2.83 5.13 30.83
N TYR A 179 -2.21 4.06 30.33
CA TYR A 179 -0.90 4.13 29.71
C TYR A 179 -0.92 5.00 28.44
N ILE A 180 -1.87 4.74 27.54
CA ILE A 180 -1.95 5.47 26.26
C ILE A 180 -2.20 6.96 26.46
N ILE A 181 -3.10 7.34 27.37
CA ILE A 181 -3.35 8.77 27.69
C ILE A 181 -2.09 9.43 28.26
N LYS A 182 -1.38 8.78 29.20
CA LYS A 182 -0.10 9.29 29.72
C LYS A 182 0.94 9.44 28.61
N PHE A 183 1.01 8.50 27.69
CA PHE A 183 1.92 8.60 26.55
C PHE A 183 1.59 9.80 25.65
N ILE A 184 0.30 10.05 25.36
CA ILE A 184 -0.16 11.24 24.61
C ILE A 184 0.24 12.53 25.33
N VAL A 185 0.02 12.58 26.66
CA VAL A 185 0.37 13.75 27.49
C VAL A 185 1.89 13.95 27.51
N GLY A 186 2.68 12.89 27.61
CA GLY A 186 4.13 12.94 27.47
C GLY A 186 4.58 13.54 26.14
N GLY A 187 3.92 13.19 25.05
CA GLY A 187 4.18 13.78 23.73
C GLY A 187 3.80 15.28 23.63
N LEU A 188 2.90 15.76 24.48
CA LEU A 188 2.59 17.21 24.59
C LEU A 188 3.69 17.99 25.32
N ALA A 189 4.46 17.33 26.18
CA ALA A 189 5.59 17.92 26.90
C ALA A 189 6.92 17.83 26.11
N ASP A 190 6.97 17.03 25.04
CA ASP A 190 8.14 16.88 24.18
C ASP A 190 8.17 17.99 23.13
N ASP A 191 9.22 18.84 23.15
CA ASP A 191 9.35 19.98 22.23
C ASP A 191 9.38 19.56 20.74
N GLY A 192 9.89 18.36 20.44
CA GLY A 192 9.92 17.82 19.09
C GLY A 192 8.58 17.30 18.58
N GLN A 193 7.67 16.90 19.49
CA GLN A 193 6.40 16.23 19.18
C GLN A 193 5.17 17.10 19.47
N THR A 194 5.29 18.05 20.39
CA THR A 194 4.13 18.79 20.92
C THR A 194 3.22 19.39 19.86
N ASN A 195 3.76 19.97 18.81
CA ASN A 195 2.98 20.55 17.72
C ASN A 195 2.19 19.50 16.93
N LEU A 196 2.78 18.32 16.70
CA LEU A 196 2.11 17.21 15.99
C LEU A 196 1.01 16.60 16.85
N VAL A 197 1.26 16.39 18.15
CA VAL A 197 0.24 15.89 19.09
C VAL A 197 -0.94 16.86 19.15
N ARG A 198 -0.69 18.15 19.39
CA ARG A 198 -1.72 19.21 19.46
C ARG A 198 -2.59 19.25 18.21
N LYS A 199 -1.98 19.08 17.02
CA LYS A 199 -2.71 19.05 15.73
C LYS A 199 -3.77 17.95 15.70
N TYR A 200 -3.46 16.76 16.21
CA TYR A 200 -4.34 15.58 16.14
C TYR A 200 -5.23 15.39 17.35
N LEU A 201 -5.07 16.19 18.43
CA LEU A 201 -5.95 16.12 19.58
C LEU A 201 -7.43 16.10 19.17
N PRO A 202 -8.26 15.20 19.72
CA PRO A 202 -9.68 15.17 19.43
C PRO A 202 -10.38 16.46 19.86
N GLN A 203 -11.40 16.87 19.14
CA GLN A 203 -12.20 18.02 19.52
C GLN A 203 -13.07 17.73 20.73
N ILE A 204 -13.12 18.65 21.71
CA ILE A 204 -14.10 18.64 22.77
C ILE A 204 -15.29 19.53 22.40
N LYS A 205 -16.48 18.95 22.39
CA LYS A 205 -17.73 19.61 21.99
C LYS A 205 -18.78 19.50 23.09
N PRO A 206 -19.74 20.43 23.19
CA PRO A 206 -20.93 20.24 24.01
C PRO A 206 -21.66 18.96 23.61
N SER A 207 -22.19 18.20 24.55
CA SER A 207 -22.82 16.90 24.31
C SER A 207 -23.94 16.96 23.24
N LYS A 208 -24.72 18.05 23.25
CA LYS A 208 -25.77 18.32 22.25
C LYS A 208 -25.27 18.39 20.79
N LYS A 209 -23.96 18.66 20.58
CA LYS A 209 -23.31 18.73 19.25
C LYS A 209 -22.56 17.44 18.87
N CYS A 210 -22.62 16.39 19.71
CA CYS A 210 -21.98 15.11 19.46
C CYS A 210 -23.01 14.12 18.90
N THR A 211 -23.44 14.33 17.66
CA THR A 211 -24.52 13.54 17.03
C THR A 211 -24.05 12.24 16.41
N SER A 212 -22.81 12.19 15.87
CA SER A 212 -22.24 10.97 15.30
C SER A 212 -21.46 10.17 16.35
N LEU A 213 -21.40 8.83 16.18
CA LEU A 213 -20.60 7.94 17.05
C LEU A 213 -19.15 8.41 17.12
N ARG A 214 -18.53 8.72 15.98
CA ARG A 214 -17.16 9.27 15.93
C ARG A 214 -17.00 10.54 16.76
N SER A 215 -17.98 11.47 16.76
CA SER A 215 -17.90 12.68 17.55
C SER A 215 -18.06 12.42 19.05
N GLN A 216 -18.85 11.41 19.42
CA GLN A 216 -18.99 10.94 20.81
C GLN A 216 -17.69 10.32 21.32
N CYS A 217 -17.07 9.42 20.53
CA CYS A 217 -15.77 8.84 20.85
C CYS A 217 -14.68 9.90 21.00
N ASN A 218 -14.58 10.83 20.05
CA ASN A 218 -13.64 11.95 20.13
C ASN A 218 -13.82 12.78 21.40
N ASN A 219 -15.06 13.08 21.76
CA ASN A 219 -15.38 13.84 22.95
C ASN A 219 -15.03 13.08 24.24
N PHE A 220 -15.24 11.77 24.26
CA PHE A 220 -14.84 10.90 25.36
C PHE A 220 -13.31 10.89 25.54
N ILE A 221 -12.55 10.67 24.44
CA ILE A 221 -11.08 10.69 24.46
C ILE A 221 -10.57 12.05 24.94
N ALA A 222 -11.09 13.15 24.38
CA ALA A 222 -10.71 14.50 24.78
C ALA A 222 -10.91 14.75 26.28
N LYS A 223 -12.04 14.33 26.85
CA LYS A 223 -12.32 14.44 28.29
C LYS A 223 -11.32 13.65 29.15
N LYS A 224 -10.89 12.48 28.71
CA LYS A 224 -9.86 11.68 29.41
C LYS A 224 -8.51 12.39 29.40
N ILE A 225 -8.12 12.97 28.25
CA ILE A 225 -6.89 13.75 28.13
C ILE A 225 -6.94 15.00 28.99
N VAL A 226 -8.06 15.73 28.98
CA VAL A 226 -8.26 16.93 29.85
C VAL A 226 -8.07 16.57 31.32
N LYS A 227 -8.65 15.45 31.77
CA LYS A 227 -8.50 14.99 33.14
C LYS A 227 -7.06 14.65 33.53
N GLU A 228 -6.26 14.19 32.57
CA GLU A 228 -4.84 13.86 32.81
C GLU A 228 -3.94 15.11 32.81
N ILE A 229 -4.28 16.13 32.00
CA ILE A 229 -3.46 17.35 31.87
C ILE A 229 -3.77 18.38 32.98
N PHE A 230 -5.07 18.55 33.30
CA PHE A 230 -5.54 19.61 34.16
C PHE A 230 -6.17 19.02 35.42
N ASP A 231 -5.67 19.44 36.57
CA ASP A 231 -6.35 19.20 37.84
C ASP A 231 -7.41 20.31 38.06
N PHE A 232 -8.68 19.94 37.89
CA PHE A 232 -9.78 20.91 37.97
C PHE A 232 -10.81 20.60 39.08
N GLY A 233 -10.53 19.60 39.93
CA GLY A 233 -11.42 19.15 40.97
C GLY A 233 -12.82 18.73 40.46
N GLU A 234 -13.84 18.77 41.33
CA GLU A 234 -15.22 18.38 41.00
C GLU A 234 -16.11 19.56 40.57
N ALA A 235 -15.66 20.81 40.78
CA ALA A 235 -16.43 22.00 40.48
C ALA A 235 -16.68 22.19 38.98
N GLU A 236 -17.90 22.48 38.56
CA GLU A 236 -18.27 22.71 37.15
C GLU A 236 -17.48 23.86 36.51
N GLU A 237 -17.20 24.93 37.26
CA GLU A 237 -16.43 26.08 36.79
C GLU A 237 -14.99 25.69 36.45
N GLY A 238 -14.32 24.91 37.30
CA GLY A 238 -12.97 24.37 37.01
C GLY A 238 -12.94 23.51 35.76
N LYS A 239 -13.94 22.68 35.56
CA LYS A 239 -14.11 21.82 34.40
C LYS A 239 -14.29 22.65 33.10
N TRP A 240 -15.09 23.70 33.10
CA TRP A 240 -15.25 24.59 31.94
C TRP A 240 -13.97 25.33 31.59
N ARG A 241 -13.22 25.78 32.60
CA ARG A 241 -11.90 26.39 32.43
C ARG A 241 -10.91 25.41 31.78
N ALA A 242 -10.83 24.18 32.27
CA ALA A 242 -9.98 23.14 31.70
C ALA A 242 -10.35 22.83 30.24
N TYR A 243 -11.65 22.78 29.91
CA TYR A 243 -12.10 22.60 28.52
C TYR A 243 -11.74 23.79 27.62
N LYS A 244 -11.74 24.99 28.12
CA LYS A 244 -11.29 26.18 27.40
C LYS A 244 -9.80 26.10 27.12
N MET A 245 -8.98 25.82 28.12
CA MET A 245 -7.53 25.65 27.98
C MET A 245 -7.16 24.52 27.01
N TYR A 246 -7.88 23.40 27.04
CA TYR A 246 -7.67 22.31 26.08
C TYR A 246 -7.98 22.75 24.66
N ARG A 247 -9.03 23.53 24.40
CA ARG A 247 -9.33 24.07 23.07
C ARG A 247 -8.25 25.00 22.57
N GLU A 248 -7.73 25.85 23.46
CA GLU A 248 -6.60 26.74 23.17
C GLU A 248 -5.34 25.95 22.86
N LEU A 249 -5.03 24.91 23.67
CA LEU A 249 -3.92 23.99 23.44
C LEU A 249 -4.03 23.30 22.07
N LYS A 250 -5.21 22.80 21.71
CA LYS A 250 -5.45 22.22 20.39
C LYS A 250 -5.30 23.25 19.27
N ALA A 251 -5.81 24.45 19.46
CA ALA A 251 -5.74 25.53 18.45
C ALA A 251 -4.31 26.04 18.25
N SER A 252 -3.44 25.94 19.26
CA SER A 252 -2.01 26.26 19.15
C SER A 252 -1.20 25.18 18.44
N GLY A 253 -1.77 23.98 18.27
CA GLY A 253 -1.17 22.94 17.42
C GLY A 253 -1.16 23.39 15.98
N ASN A 254 0.00 23.31 15.33
CA ASN A 254 0.17 23.79 13.97
C ASN A 254 -0.79 23.10 12.99
N ALA A 255 -1.92 23.74 12.75
CA ALA A 255 -2.44 23.70 11.40
C ALA A 255 -1.31 24.24 10.50
N HIS A 256 -0.97 23.54 9.41
CA HIS A 256 -0.03 24.07 8.43
C HIS A 256 -0.42 25.52 8.09
N LYS A 257 0.56 26.41 7.86
CA LYS A 257 0.29 27.82 7.53
C LYS A 257 -0.78 27.97 6.45
N TRP A 258 -0.75 27.09 5.45
CA TRP A 258 -1.75 27.07 4.38
C TRP A 258 -3.17 26.73 4.88
N GLN A 259 -3.32 25.82 5.85
CA GLN A 259 -4.64 25.52 6.45
C GLN A 259 -5.18 26.69 7.26
N GLN A 260 -4.30 27.43 7.92
CA GLN A 260 -4.67 28.65 8.65
C GLN A 260 -5.09 29.74 7.68
N ALA A 261 -4.35 29.95 6.59
CA ALA A 261 -4.68 30.90 5.53
C ALA A 261 -6.07 30.59 4.93
N ILE A 262 -6.33 29.35 4.55
CA ILE A 262 -7.66 28.93 4.05
C ILE A 262 -8.76 29.16 5.10
N SER A 263 -8.51 28.80 6.38
CA SER A 263 -9.51 28.99 7.45
C SER A 263 -9.82 30.44 7.76
N ARG A 264 -8.88 31.35 7.51
CA ARG A 264 -9.03 32.79 7.69
C ARG A 264 -9.47 33.52 6.42
N GLN A 265 -9.64 32.76 5.32
CA GLN A 265 -9.91 33.30 3.98
C GLN A 265 -8.81 34.26 3.50
N ASP A 266 -7.60 34.07 3.99
CA ASP A 266 -6.41 34.83 3.61
C ASP A 266 -5.71 34.14 2.42
N TYR A 267 -6.35 34.20 1.28
CA TYR A 267 -5.92 33.48 0.08
C TYR A 267 -4.72 34.14 -0.60
N LEU A 268 -4.52 35.45 -0.43
CA LEU A 268 -3.40 36.19 -1.00
C LEU A 268 -2.04 35.74 -0.41
N ASN A 269 -2.05 35.26 0.83
CA ASN A 269 -0.87 34.75 1.53
C ASN A 269 -0.78 33.22 1.50
N LEU A 270 -1.45 32.56 0.55
CA LEU A 270 -1.43 31.10 0.43
C LEU A 270 -0.10 30.64 -0.19
N ASP A 271 0.77 30.11 0.65
CA ASP A 271 2.04 29.51 0.22
C ASP A 271 1.81 28.07 -0.30
N PHE A 272 1.84 27.90 -1.61
CA PHE A 272 1.67 26.60 -2.28
C PHE A 272 2.80 25.61 -1.98
N ASP A 273 4.03 26.06 -1.69
CA ASP A 273 5.15 25.19 -1.31
C ASP A 273 4.91 24.48 0.05
N SER A 274 4.16 25.11 0.92
CA SER A 274 3.82 24.54 2.23
C SER A 274 2.71 23.50 2.17
N ILE A 275 1.99 23.38 1.05
CA ILE A 275 0.87 22.47 0.89
C ILE A 275 1.39 21.04 0.65
N ALA A 276 0.89 20.08 1.43
CA ALA A 276 1.22 18.68 1.23
C ALA A 276 0.74 18.19 -0.15
N GLY A 277 1.55 17.38 -0.84
CA GLY A 277 1.33 17.01 -2.24
C GLY A 277 -0.06 16.46 -2.56
N ARG A 278 -0.62 15.57 -1.72
CA ARG A 278 -2.02 15.10 -1.87
C ARG A 278 -3.05 16.21 -1.68
N ALA A 279 -2.82 17.15 -0.76
CA ALA A 279 -3.71 18.28 -0.57
C ALA A 279 -3.63 19.25 -1.76
N LEU A 280 -2.44 19.48 -2.28
CA LEU A 280 -2.21 20.27 -3.49
C LEU A 280 -2.95 19.67 -4.69
N ALA A 281 -2.82 18.36 -4.93
CA ALA A 281 -3.55 17.66 -5.98
C ALA A 281 -5.08 17.86 -5.85
N LYS A 282 -5.62 17.76 -4.63
CA LYS A 282 -7.06 17.99 -4.37
C LYS A 282 -7.48 19.43 -4.58
N LEU A 283 -6.66 20.41 -4.22
CA LEU A 283 -6.94 21.83 -4.49
C LEU A 283 -6.94 22.12 -5.98
N ALA A 284 -5.96 21.58 -6.71
CA ALA A 284 -5.84 21.74 -8.15
C ALA A 284 -6.95 21.02 -8.93
N SER A 285 -7.33 19.81 -8.55
CA SER A 285 -8.37 19.01 -9.24
C SER A 285 -9.79 19.51 -9.00
N GLY A 286 -10.03 20.26 -7.92
CA GLY A 286 -11.34 20.81 -7.57
C GLY A 286 -11.58 22.22 -8.15
N LYS A 287 -12.67 22.83 -7.74
CA LYS A 287 -13.02 24.21 -8.09
C LYS A 287 -12.45 25.25 -7.11
N PHE A 288 -11.58 24.84 -6.19
CA PHE A 288 -11.10 25.72 -5.13
C PHE A 288 -10.33 26.92 -5.69
N LEU A 289 -9.38 26.68 -6.60
CA LEU A 289 -8.56 27.74 -7.19
C LEU A 289 -9.42 28.75 -7.95
N GLU A 290 -10.39 28.28 -8.71
CA GLU A 290 -11.31 29.14 -9.48
C GLU A 290 -12.25 29.94 -8.57
N ASN A 291 -12.85 29.26 -7.58
CA ASN A 291 -13.80 29.91 -6.66
C ASN A 291 -13.16 31.03 -5.80
N HIS A 292 -11.84 31.03 -5.68
CA HIS A 292 -11.10 32.02 -4.89
C HIS A 292 -10.15 32.88 -5.73
N ASN A 293 -10.27 32.85 -7.07
CA ASN A 293 -9.46 33.61 -8.02
C ASN A 293 -7.94 33.38 -7.84
N LEU A 294 -7.55 32.12 -7.57
CA LEU A 294 -6.15 31.74 -7.32
C LEU A 294 -5.50 31.03 -8.53
N THR A 295 -6.22 30.86 -9.62
CA THR A 295 -5.73 30.06 -10.77
C THR A 295 -4.46 30.67 -11.36
N GLU A 296 -4.42 31.95 -11.61
CA GLU A 296 -3.28 32.66 -12.21
C GLU A 296 -2.05 32.56 -11.29
N ALA A 297 -2.18 32.90 -10.01
CA ALA A 297 -1.10 32.78 -9.02
C ALA A 297 -0.60 31.34 -8.88
N TYR A 298 -1.49 30.36 -9.00
CA TYR A 298 -1.13 28.95 -8.98
C TYR A 298 -0.36 28.52 -10.23
N GLU A 299 -0.79 28.97 -11.41
CA GLU A 299 -0.12 28.71 -12.69
C GLU A 299 1.29 29.30 -12.71
N GLU A 300 1.46 30.56 -12.25
CA GLU A 300 2.77 31.21 -12.11
C GLU A 300 3.69 30.43 -11.15
N TRP A 301 3.16 30.06 -9.97
CA TRP A 301 3.91 29.25 -9.01
C TRP A 301 4.31 27.91 -9.61
N LEU A 302 3.39 27.22 -10.29
CA LEU A 302 3.64 25.92 -10.89
C LEU A 302 4.66 26.01 -12.02
N ALA A 303 4.59 27.05 -12.87
CA ALA A 303 5.53 27.27 -13.97
C ALA A 303 6.98 27.42 -13.48
N ALA A 304 7.18 28.05 -12.33
CA ALA A 304 8.50 28.23 -11.71
C ALA A 304 9.11 26.94 -11.12
N LYS A 305 8.37 25.83 -11.09
CA LYS A 305 8.83 24.57 -10.51
C LYS A 305 9.14 23.52 -11.56
N PRO A 306 10.29 22.81 -11.49
CA PRO A 306 10.55 21.68 -12.37
C PRO A 306 9.63 20.50 -12.03
N VAL A 307 9.38 20.27 -10.73
CA VAL A 307 8.48 19.22 -10.21
C VAL A 307 7.62 19.74 -9.06
N ALA A 308 6.46 19.15 -8.86
CA ALA A 308 5.57 19.43 -7.74
C ALA A 308 5.50 18.20 -6.83
N LYS A 309 5.76 18.39 -5.54
CA LYS A 309 5.78 17.29 -4.56
C LYS A 309 4.47 16.51 -4.53
N PHE A 310 4.57 15.18 -4.53
CA PHE A 310 3.46 14.27 -4.34
C PHE A 310 3.86 13.11 -3.43
N THR A 311 2.92 12.64 -2.61
CA THR A 311 3.12 11.53 -1.65
C THR A 311 1.93 10.57 -1.64
N GLY A 312 1.17 10.53 -2.73
CA GLY A 312 0.05 9.62 -2.95
C GLY A 312 0.42 8.43 -3.82
N PHE A 313 -0.57 7.65 -4.20
CA PHE A 313 -0.40 6.56 -5.15
C PHE A 313 -0.52 7.08 -6.59
N VAL A 314 0.21 6.46 -7.51
CA VAL A 314 0.28 6.94 -8.90
C VAL A 314 -1.09 7.05 -9.55
N TYR A 315 -1.98 6.09 -9.33
CA TYR A 315 -3.33 6.09 -9.88
C TYR A 315 -4.18 7.30 -9.46
N GLU A 316 -3.88 7.91 -8.30
CA GLU A 316 -4.61 9.09 -7.80
C GLU A 316 -4.35 10.36 -8.60
N LEU A 317 -3.31 10.36 -9.44
CA LEU A 317 -2.94 11.52 -10.28
C LEU A 317 -3.79 11.61 -11.54
N PHE A 318 -4.25 10.49 -12.07
CA PHE A 318 -4.92 10.44 -13.35
C PHE A 318 -6.45 10.32 -13.18
N PRO A 319 -7.24 10.94 -14.06
CA PRO A 319 -8.69 10.71 -14.08
C PRO A 319 -8.98 9.29 -14.57
N ASP A 320 -9.88 8.58 -13.89
CA ASP A 320 -10.38 7.28 -14.36
C ASP A 320 -11.40 7.49 -15.49
N ASN A 321 -10.90 7.50 -16.71
CA ASN A 321 -11.70 7.63 -17.93
C ASN A 321 -11.96 6.26 -18.60
N ASP A 322 -11.43 5.18 -18.02
CA ASP A 322 -11.48 3.83 -18.55
C ASP A 322 -12.63 2.99 -17.96
N CYS A 323 -13.39 3.55 -16.99
CA CYS A 323 -14.52 2.86 -16.37
C CYS A 323 -15.67 2.64 -17.36
N TYR A 324 -16.08 1.38 -17.50
CA TYR A 324 -17.23 0.94 -18.32
C TYR A 324 -18.60 1.48 -17.83
N ASN A 325 -18.64 2.16 -16.69
CA ASN A 325 -19.86 2.59 -16.01
C ASN A 325 -20.50 3.87 -16.54
N GLY A 326 -20.35 4.20 -17.82
CA GLY A 326 -21.07 5.33 -18.43
C GLY A 326 -20.73 6.70 -17.83
N GLY A 327 -19.62 6.81 -17.08
CA GLY A 327 -19.15 8.04 -16.49
C GLY A 327 -18.76 9.06 -17.57
N ARG A 328 -19.07 10.34 -17.33
CA ARG A 328 -18.57 11.42 -18.18
C ARG A 328 -17.05 11.43 -18.08
N ARG A 329 -16.35 11.38 -19.22
CA ARG A 329 -14.90 11.59 -19.26
C ARG A 329 -14.56 12.90 -18.56
N THR A 330 -13.69 12.81 -17.57
CA THR A 330 -13.16 13.99 -16.90
C THR A 330 -12.10 14.61 -17.79
N VAL A 331 -12.38 15.81 -18.28
CA VAL A 331 -11.41 16.62 -19.04
C VAL A 331 -10.75 17.59 -18.07
N LEU A 332 -9.44 17.46 -17.91
CA LEU A 332 -8.66 18.36 -17.05
C LEU A 332 -8.33 19.67 -17.79
N LYS A 333 -8.25 20.76 -17.04
CA LYS A 333 -7.78 22.07 -17.51
C LYS A 333 -6.25 22.08 -17.63
N PRO A 334 -5.65 23.02 -18.40
CA PRO A 334 -4.21 23.07 -18.61
C PRO A 334 -3.40 23.03 -17.31
N TYR A 335 -3.72 23.86 -16.33
CA TYR A 335 -3.00 23.87 -15.04
C TYR A 335 -3.14 22.57 -14.23
N GLN A 336 -4.28 21.89 -14.38
CA GLN A 336 -4.49 20.57 -13.75
C GLN A 336 -3.61 19.51 -14.41
N ILE A 337 -3.51 19.54 -15.73
CA ILE A 337 -2.63 18.64 -16.51
C ILE A 337 -1.17 18.87 -16.13
N ASP A 338 -0.73 20.12 -16.04
CA ASP A 338 0.64 20.46 -15.65
C ASP A 338 0.93 20.01 -14.19
N THR A 339 -0.05 20.17 -13.28
CA THR A 339 0.05 19.64 -11.91
C THR A 339 0.27 18.14 -11.90
N VAL A 340 -0.54 17.38 -12.66
CA VAL A 340 -0.41 15.93 -12.79
C VAL A 340 0.97 15.54 -13.30
N ASN A 341 1.42 16.18 -14.38
CA ASN A 341 2.71 15.89 -14.98
C ASN A 341 3.87 16.15 -14.01
N LYS A 342 3.89 17.29 -13.34
CA LYS A 342 4.95 17.65 -12.39
C LYS A 342 4.93 16.79 -11.12
N GLN A 343 3.75 16.40 -10.64
CA GLN A 343 3.61 15.49 -9.51
C GLN A 343 4.04 14.06 -9.86
N PHE A 344 3.70 13.58 -11.05
CA PHE A 344 4.17 12.30 -11.54
C PHE A 344 5.70 12.27 -11.67
N MET A 345 6.30 13.30 -12.27
CA MET A 345 7.76 13.40 -12.41
C MET A 345 8.46 13.47 -11.06
N SER A 346 7.86 14.08 -10.04
CA SER A 346 8.39 14.07 -8.66
C SER A 346 8.47 12.65 -8.08
N LEU A 347 7.50 11.78 -8.38
CA LEU A 347 7.56 10.36 -7.98
C LEU A 347 8.69 9.63 -8.72
N ILE A 348 8.84 9.88 -10.02
CA ILE A 348 9.89 9.26 -10.85
C ILE A 348 11.29 9.69 -10.36
N GLU A 349 11.51 10.98 -10.12
CA GLU A 349 12.78 11.47 -9.61
C GLU A 349 13.13 10.86 -8.24
N THR A 350 12.14 10.75 -7.35
CA THR A 350 12.34 10.10 -6.05
C THR A 350 12.73 8.63 -6.24
N ALA A 351 12.05 7.91 -7.13
CA ALA A 351 12.36 6.51 -7.38
C ALA A 351 13.76 6.32 -7.99
N LYS A 352 14.14 7.15 -8.97
CA LYS A 352 15.45 7.07 -9.63
C LYS A 352 16.61 7.33 -8.66
N GLN A 353 16.43 8.17 -7.65
CA GLN A 353 17.45 8.38 -6.61
C GLN A 353 17.72 7.11 -5.79
N ASP A 354 16.74 6.24 -5.69
CA ASP A 354 16.82 5.00 -4.92
C ASP A 354 17.22 3.79 -5.78
N MET A 355 17.30 3.91 -7.10
CA MET A 355 17.66 2.81 -8.00
C MET A 355 19.18 2.72 -8.19
N ASN A 356 19.72 1.51 -8.06
CA ASN A 356 21.16 1.22 -8.26
C ASN A 356 21.47 0.62 -9.64
N ARG A 357 20.44 0.16 -10.37
CA ARG A 357 20.62 -0.64 -11.60
C ARG A 357 19.70 -0.19 -12.71
N LYS A 358 20.20 -0.36 -13.92
CA LYS A 358 19.35 -0.47 -15.10
C LYS A 358 18.52 -1.74 -14.95
N THR A 359 17.23 -1.57 -14.81
CA THR A 359 16.31 -2.70 -14.73
C THR A 359 15.93 -3.09 -16.15
N ASN A 360 16.04 -4.37 -16.47
CA ASN A 360 15.71 -4.89 -17.81
C ASN A 360 14.42 -5.72 -17.79
N LEU A 361 13.50 -5.41 -16.86
CA LEU A 361 12.17 -5.98 -16.81
C LEU A 361 11.24 -5.18 -17.71
N ILE A 362 10.35 -5.84 -18.44
CA ILE A 362 9.30 -5.16 -19.20
C ILE A 362 7.95 -5.27 -18.47
N ALA A 363 7.18 -4.18 -18.46
CA ALA A 363 5.82 -4.20 -17.92
C ALA A 363 4.88 -4.98 -18.86
N VAL A 364 4.13 -5.90 -18.29
CA VAL A 364 3.11 -6.72 -18.96
C VAL A 364 1.77 -6.41 -18.32
N LEU A 365 0.92 -5.69 -19.04
CA LEU A 365 -0.35 -5.16 -18.56
C LEU A 365 -1.50 -6.07 -18.98
N ASP A 366 -2.21 -6.59 -18.01
CA ASP A 366 -3.45 -7.31 -18.21
C ASP A 366 -4.56 -6.38 -18.71
N THR A 367 -5.15 -6.73 -19.85
CA THR A 367 -6.30 -6.04 -20.44
C THR A 367 -7.51 -6.97 -20.59
N SER A 368 -7.59 -8.02 -19.76
CA SER A 368 -8.76 -8.90 -19.70
C SER A 368 -10.01 -8.18 -19.16
N GLY A 369 -11.17 -8.78 -19.42
CA GLY A 369 -12.46 -8.18 -19.03
C GLY A 369 -12.62 -7.97 -17.52
N SER A 370 -12.04 -8.85 -16.69
CA SER A 370 -12.06 -8.76 -15.22
C SER A 370 -11.39 -7.48 -14.71
N MET A 371 -10.35 -6.99 -15.38
CA MET A 371 -9.64 -5.75 -15.03
C MET A 371 -10.49 -4.48 -15.16
N THR A 372 -11.63 -4.52 -15.88
CA THR A 372 -12.57 -3.39 -15.96
C THR A 372 -13.40 -3.19 -14.70
N CYS A 373 -13.44 -4.21 -13.83
CA CYS A 373 -14.12 -4.12 -12.54
C CYS A 373 -13.38 -3.16 -11.60
N LYS A 374 -14.11 -2.60 -10.61
CA LYS A 374 -13.48 -1.79 -9.57
C LYS A 374 -12.45 -2.61 -8.81
N ALA A 375 -11.27 -2.03 -8.62
CA ALA A 375 -10.27 -2.62 -7.74
C ALA A 375 -10.81 -2.73 -6.31
N ALA A 376 -10.43 -3.81 -5.61
CA ALA A 376 -10.97 -4.07 -4.28
C ALA A 376 -10.75 -2.90 -3.31
N GLY A 377 -11.84 -2.35 -2.79
CA GLY A 377 -11.81 -1.21 -1.85
C GLY A 377 -11.57 0.16 -2.48
N LEU A 378 -11.59 0.27 -3.81
CA LEU A 378 -11.43 1.53 -4.54
C LEU A 378 -12.65 1.86 -5.38
N GLU A 379 -12.73 3.12 -5.81
CA GLU A 379 -13.76 3.60 -6.75
C GLU A 379 -13.28 3.59 -8.21
N VAL A 380 -12.02 3.22 -8.46
CA VAL A 380 -11.41 3.11 -9.78
C VAL A 380 -11.29 1.64 -10.22
N SER A 381 -11.16 1.39 -11.53
CA SER A 381 -10.98 0.04 -12.07
C SER A 381 -9.61 -0.55 -11.71
N ALA A 382 -9.51 -1.89 -11.68
CA ALA A 382 -8.22 -2.56 -11.56
C ALA A 382 -7.31 -2.20 -12.73
N TYR A 383 -7.87 -2.07 -13.94
CA TYR A 383 -7.15 -1.61 -15.12
C TYR A 383 -6.53 -0.21 -14.96
N HIS A 384 -7.28 0.75 -14.38
CA HIS A 384 -6.75 2.10 -14.13
C HIS A 384 -5.52 2.07 -13.21
N VAL A 385 -5.59 1.27 -12.14
CA VAL A 385 -4.46 1.08 -11.21
C VAL A 385 -3.28 0.43 -11.93
N ALA A 386 -3.52 -0.69 -12.62
CA ALA A 386 -2.49 -1.43 -13.33
C ALA A 386 -1.80 -0.60 -14.42
N LYS A 387 -2.58 0.13 -15.21
CA LYS A 387 -2.11 1.06 -16.24
C LYS A 387 -1.22 2.16 -15.66
N SER A 388 -1.59 2.70 -14.49
CA SER A 388 -0.80 3.74 -13.81
C SER A 388 0.56 3.20 -13.32
N ILE A 389 0.59 1.98 -12.78
CA ILE A 389 1.82 1.29 -12.36
C ILE A 389 2.69 0.97 -13.58
N ALA A 390 2.09 0.46 -14.67
CA ALA A 390 2.82 0.17 -15.89
C ALA A 390 3.46 1.43 -16.50
N LEU A 391 2.74 2.56 -16.53
CA LEU A 391 3.29 3.84 -16.97
C LEU A 391 4.44 4.30 -16.06
N TYR A 392 4.24 4.26 -14.73
CA TYR A 392 5.28 4.61 -13.76
C TYR A 392 6.54 3.77 -13.98
N PHE A 393 6.38 2.47 -14.15
CA PHE A 393 7.50 1.56 -14.36
C PHE A 393 8.22 1.84 -15.68
N SER A 394 7.49 2.15 -16.76
CA SER A 394 8.09 2.48 -18.06
C SER A 394 8.98 3.72 -18.05
N TYR A 395 8.77 4.65 -17.11
CA TYR A 395 9.63 5.81 -16.90
C TYR A 395 10.91 5.50 -16.09
N LEU A 396 10.93 4.34 -15.42
CA LEU A 396 12.11 3.86 -14.71
C LEU A 396 13.02 3.01 -15.61
N LEU A 397 12.48 2.48 -16.72
CA LEU A 397 13.23 1.71 -17.70
C LEU A 397 14.17 2.60 -18.51
N GLU A 398 15.31 2.03 -18.88
CA GLU A 398 16.27 2.63 -19.78
C GLU A 398 16.53 1.70 -20.98
N GLY A 399 17.11 2.23 -22.05
CA GLY A 399 17.43 1.48 -23.24
C GLY A 399 16.22 1.18 -24.13
N GLU A 400 16.21 0.05 -24.80
CA GLU A 400 15.25 -0.28 -25.85
C GLU A 400 13.82 -0.51 -25.37
N PHE A 401 13.66 -0.89 -24.09
CA PHE A 401 12.34 -1.09 -23.46
C PHE A 401 11.77 0.19 -22.81
N ALA A 402 12.53 1.27 -22.81
CA ALA A 402 12.01 2.55 -22.34
C ALA A 402 10.77 2.94 -23.14
N ASN A 403 9.75 3.44 -22.45
CA ASN A 403 8.49 3.86 -23.07
C ASN A 403 7.68 2.72 -23.74
N THR A 404 8.00 1.46 -23.45
CA THR A 404 7.33 0.27 -24.02
C THR A 404 6.53 -0.48 -22.94
N VAL A 405 5.42 -1.07 -23.34
CA VAL A 405 4.59 -1.95 -22.52
C VAL A 405 4.06 -3.09 -23.38
N LEU A 406 4.01 -4.29 -22.81
CA LEU A 406 3.29 -5.40 -23.41
C LEU A 406 1.88 -5.41 -22.82
N GLU A 407 0.85 -5.44 -23.64
CA GLU A 407 -0.50 -5.72 -23.17
C GLU A 407 -0.91 -7.13 -23.60
N PHE A 408 -1.62 -7.82 -22.74
CA PHE A 408 -2.14 -9.14 -23.05
C PHE A 408 -3.60 -9.32 -22.66
N SER A 409 -4.27 -10.15 -23.45
CA SER A 409 -5.61 -10.67 -23.26
C SER A 409 -5.66 -12.04 -23.94
N ASP A 410 -6.34 -12.21 -25.09
CA ASP A 410 -6.22 -13.43 -25.93
C ASP A 410 -4.82 -13.56 -26.55
N ARG A 411 -4.22 -12.45 -26.90
CA ARG A 411 -2.90 -12.32 -27.51
C ARG A 411 -2.11 -11.20 -26.88
N CYS A 412 -0.79 -11.28 -26.99
CA CYS A 412 0.11 -10.22 -26.56
C CYS A 412 0.34 -9.21 -27.70
N LEU A 413 0.32 -7.93 -27.36
CA LEU A 413 0.65 -6.82 -28.25
C LEU A 413 1.72 -5.94 -27.59
N MET A 414 2.78 -5.64 -28.35
CA MET A 414 3.80 -4.67 -27.93
C MET A 414 3.32 -3.27 -28.31
N LYS A 415 3.28 -2.37 -27.34
CA LYS A 415 2.86 -0.98 -27.50
C LYS A 415 3.88 -0.02 -26.94
N GLN A 416 3.94 1.15 -27.55
CA GLN A 416 4.65 2.30 -26.98
C GLN A 416 3.65 3.31 -26.42
N TRP A 417 4.03 3.92 -25.32
CA TRP A 417 3.29 5.04 -24.74
C TRP A 417 3.40 6.25 -25.67
N ARG A 418 2.25 6.74 -26.17
CA ARG A 418 2.20 7.85 -27.13
C ARG A 418 1.91 9.15 -26.42
N GLY A 419 2.69 10.19 -26.71
CA GLY A 419 2.58 11.54 -26.15
C GLY A 419 3.88 11.99 -25.49
N ASP A 420 3.99 13.29 -25.24
CA ASP A 420 5.19 13.91 -24.71
C ASP A 420 5.17 13.99 -23.17
N THR A 421 3.98 14.01 -22.59
CA THR A 421 3.80 14.14 -21.14
C THR A 421 3.20 12.88 -20.52
N PRO A 422 3.41 12.64 -19.20
CA PRO A 422 2.78 11.53 -18.49
C PRO A 422 1.26 11.49 -18.64
N TYR A 423 0.59 12.64 -18.56
CA TYR A 423 -0.85 12.73 -18.73
C TYR A 423 -1.30 12.34 -20.14
N GLU A 424 -0.61 12.80 -21.17
CA GLU A 424 -0.91 12.40 -22.55
C GLU A 424 -0.69 10.92 -22.79
N LYS A 425 0.45 10.38 -22.32
CA LYS A 425 0.74 8.95 -22.41
C LYS A 425 -0.36 8.13 -21.77
N PHE A 426 -0.74 8.49 -20.55
CA PHE A 426 -1.80 7.79 -19.82
C PHE A 426 -3.14 7.86 -20.55
N THR A 427 -3.55 9.05 -20.99
CA THR A 427 -4.89 9.26 -21.60
C THR A 427 -5.01 8.76 -23.02
N LYS A 428 -3.91 8.77 -23.80
CA LYS A 428 -3.87 8.24 -25.16
C LYS A 428 -3.73 6.72 -25.24
N PHE A 429 -3.32 6.08 -24.13
CA PHE A 429 -3.21 4.63 -24.07
C PHE A 429 -4.58 3.99 -23.83
N SER A 430 -5.00 3.13 -24.74
CA SER A 430 -6.21 2.32 -24.61
C SER A 430 -5.86 0.83 -24.68
N GLY A 431 -6.41 0.04 -23.77
CA GLY A 431 -6.30 -1.42 -23.83
C GLY A 431 -7.11 -1.98 -24.99
N ASN A 432 -6.59 -3.04 -25.60
CA ASN A 432 -7.26 -3.78 -26.66
C ASN A 432 -7.42 -5.22 -26.22
N GLY A 433 -8.61 -5.66 -25.98
CA GLY A 433 -8.79 -7.08 -25.71
C GLY A 433 -10.09 -7.33 -24.97
N TRP A 434 -10.11 -7.13 -23.71
CA TRP A 434 -11.27 -7.32 -22.83
C TRP A 434 -11.90 -8.73 -22.89
N CYS A 435 -11.13 -9.74 -23.41
CA CYS A 435 -11.59 -11.10 -23.60
C CYS A 435 -11.04 -12.04 -22.52
N SER A 436 -10.01 -12.79 -22.83
CA SER A 436 -9.42 -13.79 -21.91
C SER A 436 -8.12 -13.32 -21.27
N THR A 437 -7.50 -14.14 -20.42
CA THR A 437 -6.29 -13.80 -19.67
C THR A 437 -5.17 -14.76 -20.02
N ASN A 438 -4.70 -14.72 -21.28
CA ASN A 438 -3.67 -15.62 -21.82
C ASN A 438 -2.27 -15.05 -21.66
N LEU A 439 -1.65 -15.19 -20.48
CA LEU A 439 -0.27 -14.73 -20.24
C LEU A 439 0.76 -15.46 -21.13
N LEU A 440 0.50 -16.71 -21.55
CA LEU A 440 1.42 -17.46 -22.40
C LEU A 440 1.61 -16.80 -23.78
N SER A 441 0.66 -15.98 -24.23
CA SER A 441 0.81 -15.19 -25.46
C SER A 441 2.01 -14.23 -25.43
N VAL A 442 2.51 -13.86 -24.24
CA VAL A 442 3.73 -13.06 -24.07
C VAL A 442 4.96 -13.91 -24.42
N ALA A 443 5.02 -15.18 -23.97
CA ALA A 443 6.08 -16.10 -24.34
C ALA A 443 6.04 -16.38 -25.86
N ASP A 444 4.85 -16.57 -26.44
CA ASP A 444 4.67 -16.77 -27.88
C ASP A 444 5.21 -15.55 -28.67
N LEU A 445 4.98 -14.32 -28.21
CA LEU A 445 5.56 -13.14 -28.84
C LEU A 445 7.09 -13.17 -28.81
N PHE A 446 7.70 -13.54 -27.69
CA PHE A 446 9.16 -13.63 -27.58
C PHE A 446 9.72 -14.71 -28.53
N ILE A 447 9.09 -15.88 -28.61
CA ILE A 447 9.45 -16.96 -29.54
C ILE A 447 9.36 -16.48 -30.99
N GLN A 448 8.27 -15.81 -31.36
CA GLN A 448 8.10 -15.26 -32.73
C GLN A 448 9.19 -14.25 -33.08
N LEU A 449 9.61 -13.40 -32.12
CA LEU A 449 10.69 -12.46 -32.35
C LEU A 449 12.04 -13.17 -32.51
N ARG A 450 12.30 -14.22 -31.70
CA ARG A 450 13.49 -15.08 -31.88
C ARG A 450 13.49 -15.74 -33.24
N ASP A 451 12.37 -16.27 -33.70
CA ASP A 451 12.23 -16.91 -35.02
C ASP A 451 12.43 -15.91 -36.19
N ARG A 452 12.23 -14.59 -35.92
CA ARG A 452 12.56 -13.51 -36.87
C ARG A 452 14.04 -13.09 -36.85
N GLY A 453 14.86 -13.70 -36.00
CA GLY A 453 16.30 -13.50 -35.98
C GLY A 453 16.82 -12.49 -34.93
N TYR A 454 15.94 -11.94 -34.06
CA TYR A 454 16.40 -11.13 -32.92
C TYR A 454 17.25 -11.99 -31.98
N LYS A 455 18.34 -11.42 -31.44
CA LYS A 455 19.24 -12.13 -30.56
C LYS A 455 18.71 -12.21 -29.14
N GLU A 456 19.23 -13.12 -28.31
CA GLU A 456 18.81 -13.27 -26.92
C GLU A 456 19.08 -12.02 -26.09
N GLU A 457 20.18 -11.35 -26.36
CA GLU A 457 20.60 -10.10 -25.72
C GLU A 457 19.66 -8.92 -25.99
N ASP A 458 18.81 -9.00 -27.04
CA ASP A 458 17.83 -7.99 -27.40
C ASP A 458 16.53 -8.11 -26.57
N PHE A 459 16.41 -9.13 -25.72
CA PHE A 459 15.19 -9.39 -24.95
C PHE A 459 15.32 -8.91 -23.50
N PRO A 460 14.18 -8.58 -22.84
CA PRO A 460 14.19 -8.26 -21.42
C PRO A 460 14.59 -9.48 -20.59
N THR A 461 15.28 -9.26 -19.49
CA THR A 461 15.66 -10.34 -18.57
C THR A 461 14.53 -10.79 -17.66
N GLY A 462 13.32 -10.27 -17.84
CA GLY A 462 12.14 -10.64 -17.08
C GLY A 462 10.92 -9.80 -17.40
N ILE A 463 9.82 -10.15 -16.76
CA ILE A 463 8.53 -9.46 -16.86
C ILE A 463 8.01 -9.00 -15.51
N LEU A 464 7.35 -7.83 -15.51
CA LEU A 464 6.49 -7.37 -14.44
C LEU A 464 5.04 -7.52 -14.92
N CYS A 465 4.41 -8.64 -14.57
CA CYS A 465 3.01 -8.92 -14.90
C CYS A 465 2.08 -8.21 -13.89
N ILE A 466 1.28 -7.28 -14.37
CA ILE A 466 0.33 -6.51 -13.55
C ILE A 466 -1.09 -6.98 -13.93
N SER A 467 -1.71 -7.77 -13.07
CA SER A 467 -2.94 -8.52 -13.34
C SER A 467 -3.73 -8.75 -12.05
N ASP A 468 -4.99 -9.15 -12.17
CA ASP A 468 -5.77 -9.73 -11.06
C ASP A 468 -5.49 -11.23 -10.84
N GLY A 469 -4.54 -11.78 -11.60
CA GLY A 469 -4.05 -13.15 -11.45
C GLY A 469 -5.01 -14.25 -11.97
N GLU A 470 -6.12 -13.93 -12.61
CA GLU A 470 -7.09 -14.91 -13.10
C GLU A 470 -6.70 -15.43 -14.51
N PHE A 471 -5.52 -16.08 -14.60
CA PHE A 471 -4.98 -16.58 -15.87
C PHE A 471 -5.77 -17.77 -16.43
N ASN A 472 -5.75 -17.90 -17.75
CA ASN A 472 -6.25 -19.09 -18.46
C ASN A 472 -5.40 -20.32 -18.10
N SER A 473 -6.01 -21.51 -18.23
CA SER A 473 -5.30 -22.77 -18.01
C SER A 473 -4.06 -22.91 -18.90
N ALA A 474 -2.94 -23.30 -18.31
CA ALA A 474 -1.68 -23.57 -19.00
C ALA A 474 -1.55 -25.03 -19.45
N GLY A 475 -2.58 -25.83 -19.28
CA GLY A 475 -2.58 -27.27 -19.49
C GLY A 475 -2.58 -28.04 -18.15
N ARG A 476 -2.56 -29.37 -18.23
CA ARG A 476 -2.61 -30.22 -17.03
C ARG A 476 -1.28 -30.18 -16.27
N ASN A 477 -1.36 -30.12 -14.95
CA ASN A 477 -0.26 -30.28 -14.00
C ASN A 477 0.86 -29.23 -14.09
N LYS A 478 0.58 -28.02 -14.59
CA LYS A 478 1.55 -26.92 -14.61
C LYS A 478 0.90 -25.58 -14.34
N THR A 479 1.59 -24.74 -13.57
CA THR A 479 1.21 -23.35 -13.44
C THR A 479 1.53 -22.57 -14.73
N VAL A 480 0.95 -21.38 -14.84
CA VAL A 480 1.22 -20.52 -16.01
C VAL A 480 2.69 -20.11 -16.06
N PHE A 481 3.33 -19.86 -14.92
CA PHE A 481 4.74 -19.48 -14.87
C PHE A 481 5.68 -20.64 -15.24
N GLU A 482 5.39 -21.85 -14.77
CA GLU A 482 6.14 -23.03 -15.18
C GLU A 482 6.03 -23.25 -16.70
N ARG A 483 4.83 -23.16 -17.24
CA ARG A 483 4.61 -23.30 -18.69
C ARG A 483 5.25 -22.18 -19.50
N PHE A 484 5.23 -20.96 -18.99
CA PHE A 484 5.89 -19.82 -19.63
C PHE A 484 7.40 -20.06 -19.80
N ARG A 485 8.08 -20.51 -18.73
CA ARG A 485 9.52 -20.85 -18.77
C ARG A 485 9.82 -21.99 -19.76
N GLU A 486 8.99 -23.00 -19.79
CA GLU A 486 9.15 -24.10 -20.76
C GLU A 486 9.05 -23.62 -22.21
N LEU A 487 8.08 -22.75 -22.51
CA LEU A 487 7.94 -22.16 -23.82
C LEU A 487 9.19 -21.37 -24.21
N LEU A 488 9.69 -20.50 -23.31
CA LEU A 488 10.95 -19.79 -23.55
C LEU A 488 12.10 -20.75 -23.83
N GLY A 489 12.21 -21.87 -23.12
CA GLY A 489 13.25 -22.89 -23.29
C GLY A 489 13.26 -23.54 -24.66
N THR A 490 12.24 -23.33 -25.50
CA THR A 490 12.22 -23.81 -26.89
C THR A 490 13.11 -22.98 -27.82
N ARG A 491 13.46 -21.74 -27.47
CA ARG A 491 14.18 -20.78 -28.33
C ARG A 491 15.29 -20.01 -27.61
N PHE A 492 15.31 -20.01 -26.30
CA PHE A 492 16.29 -19.32 -25.49
C PHE A 492 17.22 -20.31 -24.79
N SER A 493 18.42 -19.84 -24.43
CA SER A 493 19.38 -20.66 -23.70
C SER A 493 18.84 -21.05 -22.31
N LYS A 494 19.35 -22.15 -21.78
CA LYS A 494 19.01 -22.57 -20.41
C LYS A 494 19.38 -21.50 -19.39
N GLU A 495 20.53 -20.83 -19.57
CA GLU A 495 20.99 -19.76 -18.69
C GLU A 495 19.99 -18.59 -18.68
N TYR A 496 19.49 -18.18 -19.84
CA TYR A 496 18.47 -17.12 -19.93
C TYR A 496 17.18 -17.51 -19.20
N VAL A 497 16.67 -18.72 -19.42
CA VAL A 497 15.43 -19.20 -18.81
C VAL A 497 15.55 -19.37 -17.30
N ASP A 498 16.67 -19.93 -16.83
CA ASP A 498 16.93 -20.13 -15.39
C ASP A 498 17.04 -18.80 -14.63
N ASN A 499 17.51 -17.74 -15.29
CA ASN A 499 17.66 -16.39 -14.71
C ASN A 499 16.49 -15.44 -15.05
N PHE A 500 15.49 -15.89 -15.82
CA PHE A 500 14.38 -15.05 -16.24
C PHE A 500 13.48 -14.67 -15.06
N VAL A 501 13.38 -13.38 -14.79
CA VAL A 501 12.62 -12.84 -13.66
C VAL A 501 11.14 -12.74 -13.99
N MET A 502 10.29 -13.32 -13.16
CA MET A 502 8.84 -13.23 -13.26
C MET A 502 8.27 -12.60 -11.99
N VAL A 503 7.66 -11.44 -12.14
CA VAL A 503 7.00 -10.71 -11.02
C VAL A 503 5.52 -10.67 -11.31
N LEU A 504 4.71 -11.24 -10.41
CA LEU A 504 3.27 -11.03 -10.40
C LEU A 504 2.94 -9.89 -9.44
N TRP A 505 2.43 -8.80 -10.00
CA TRP A 505 1.85 -7.71 -9.22
C TRP A 505 0.33 -7.85 -9.23
N ASP A 506 -0.19 -8.32 -8.11
CA ASP A 506 -1.61 -8.62 -7.96
C ASP A 506 -2.43 -7.35 -7.66
N ILE A 507 -3.39 -7.05 -8.54
CA ILE A 507 -4.39 -5.97 -8.39
C ILE A 507 -5.77 -6.63 -8.34
N PRO A 508 -6.25 -7.02 -7.18
CA PRO A 508 -7.50 -7.75 -7.08
C PRO A 508 -8.68 -6.90 -7.53
N ASN A 509 -9.52 -7.47 -8.38
CA ASN A 509 -10.80 -6.88 -8.70
C ASN A 509 -11.83 -7.17 -7.59
N GLY A 510 -12.76 -6.24 -7.39
CA GLY A 510 -13.77 -6.33 -6.33
C GLY A 510 -14.88 -7.36 -6.59
N PHE A 511 -14.93 -7.95 -7.77
CA PHE A 511 -15.99 -8.89 -8.19
C PHE A 511 -15.69 -10.33 -7.78
N TYR A 512 -14.43 -10.77 -7.94
CA TYR A 512 -14.01 -12.14 -7.62
C TYR A 512 -13.42 -12.28 -6.21
N SER A 513 -13.16 -11.19 -5.50
CA SER A 513 -12.44 -11.16 -4.22
C SER A 513 -13.32 -11.40 -2.99
N SER A 514 -14.30 -12.31 -3.06
CA SER A 514 -14.97 -12.79 -1.83
C SER A 514 -14.02 -13.63 -0.94
N ASN A 515 -12.91 -14.13 -1.49
CA ASN A 515 -11.85 -14.83 -0.77
C ASN A 515 -10.50 -14.24 -1.15
N ILE A 516 -10.01 -13.28 -0.37
CA ILE A 516 -8.72 -12.57 -0.55
C ILE A 516 -7.55 -13.50 -0.09
N ARG A 517 -7.56 -14.76 -0.47
CA ARG A 517 -6.39 -15.60 -0.29
C ARG A 517 -5.55 -15.52 -1.56
N PRO A 518 -4.26 -15.16 -1.47
CA PRO A 518 -3.38 -15.17 -2.62
C PRO A 518 -3.29 -16.60 -3.15
N LYS A 519 -3.11 -16.70 -4.46
CA LYS A 519 -2.83 -17.97 -5.14
C LYS A 519 -1.49 -17.82 -5.81
N PHE A 520 -0.65 -18.81 -5.71
CA PHE A 520 0.76 -18.76 -6.10
C PHE A 520 1.03 -19.59 -7.33
N GLU A 521 1.94 -19.12 -8.17
CA GLU A 521 2.44 -19.81 -9.35
C GLU A 521 3.64 -20.72 -9.02
N SER A 522 4.22 -20.59 -7.79
CA SER A 522 5.41 -21.30 -7.35
C SER A 522 5.53 -21.27 -5.83
N LEU A 523 6.43 -22.09 -5.27
CA LEU A 523 6.80 -21.98 -3.87
C LEU A 523 7.70 -20.75 -3.61
N CYS A 524 7.79 -20.32 -2.35
CA CYS A 524 8.48 -19.08 -1.95
C CYS A 524 10.00 -19.11 -2.18
N ASP A 525 10.59 -20.28 -2.33
CA ASP A 525 12.02 -20.51 -2.58
C ASP A 525 12.34 -20.78 -4.05
N ASP A 526 11.35 -20.78 -4.95
CA ASP A 526 11.59 -20.90 -6.39
C ASP A 526 12.28 -19.64 -6.93
N ASN A 527 13.40 -19.82 -7.62
CA ASN A 527 14.24 -18.74 -8.08
C ASN A 527 13.52 -17.85 -9.09
N TYR A 528 13.79 -16.54 -8.99
CA TYR A 528 13.34 -15.51 -9.91
C TYR A 528 11.83 -15.44 -10.14
N THR A 529 11.04 -15.87 -9.13
CA THR A 529 9.60 -15.71 -9.11
C THR A 529 9.20 -14.90 -7.87
N PHE A 530 8.47 -13.81 -8.07
CA PHE A 530 8.16 -12.84 -7.03
C PHE A 530 6.68 -12.48 -7.03
N TYR A 531 6.17 -12.21 -5.83
CA TYR A 531 4.80 -11.78 -5.62
C TYR A 531 4.77 -10.41 -4.97
N MET A 532 4.02 -9.51 -5.56
CA MET A 532 3.80 -8.17 -5.06
C MET A 532 2.30 -7.87 -5.08
N SER A 533 1.85 -7.01 -4.20
CA SER A 533 0.46 -6.55 -4.16
C SER A 533 0.38 -5.11 -3.70
N GLY A 534 -0.78 -4.50 -3.88
CA GLY A 534 -1.05 -3.15 -3.41
C GLY A 534 -0.87 -2.06 -4.46
N LEU A 535 -0.89 -0.81 -4.01
CA LEU A 535 -1.01 0.36 -4.87
C LEU A 535 0.25 1.22 -4.95
N ASP A 536 1.27 0.92 -4.13
CA ASP A 536 2.51 1.69 -4.10
C ASP A 536 3.59 1.01 -4.94
N PRO A 537 3.88 1.54 -6.16
CA PRO A 537 4.88 0.95 -7.03
C PRO A 537 6.32 1.07 -6.47
N ALA A 538 6.53 1.84 -5.42
CA ALA A 538 7.86 1.96 -4.80
C ALA A 538 8.37 0.63 -4.22
N GLY A 539 7.49 -0.36 -4.02
CA GLY A 539 7.87 -1.73 -3.67
C GLY A 539 8.83 -2.39 -4.68
N ILE A 540 8.76 -1.99 -5.97
CA ILE A 540 9.68 -2.49 -6.99
C ILE A 540 11.16 -2.21 -6.66
N ALA A 541 11.44 -1.19 -5.86
CA ALA A 541 12.80 -0.87 -5.43
C ALA A 541 13.47 -1.99 -4.63
N PHE A 542 12.71 -2.91 -4.04
CA PHE A 542 13.28 -4.10 -3.40
C PHE A 542 13.85 -5.08 -4.42
N LEU A 543 13.37 -5.05 -5.67
CA LEU A 543 13.88 -5.87 -6.78
C LEU A 543 14.96 -5.17 -7.60
N THR A 544 14.94 -3.84 -7.65
CA THR A 544 15.76 -3.06 -8.58
C THR A 544 16.70 -2.06 -7.91
N GLY A 545 16.54 -1.81 -6.61
CA GLY A 545 17.09 -0.62 -5.95
C GLY A 545 18.22 -0.84 -4.96
N LYS A 546 18.61 0.26 -4.34
CA LYS A 546 19.49 0.34 -3.17
C LYS A 546 18.76 -0.22 -1.95
N THR A 547 18.72 -1.52 -1.83
CA THR A 547 18.33 -2.12 -0.56
C THR A 547 19.54 -2.17 0.36
N PRO A 548 19.36 -2.18 1.69
CA PRO A 548 20.47 -2.46 2.62
C PRO A 548 21.06 -3.87 2.44
N VAL A 549 20.49 -4.66 1.55
CA VAL A 549 20.89 -6.05 1.29
C VAL A 549 22.04 -6.06 0.29
N GLU A 550 23.10 -6.77 0.59
CA GLU A 550 24.31 -6.90 -0.25
C GLU A 550 24.05 -7.61 -1.59
N SER A 551 22.93 -8.32 -1.70
CA SER A 551 22.50 -9.06 -2.91
C SER A 551 21.05 -8.76 -3.28
N ILE A 552 20.73 -8.89 -4.58
CA ILE A 552 19.35 -8.85 -5.07
C ILE A 552 18.64 -10.12 -4.59
N PRO A 553 17.37 -9.99 -4.12
CA PRO A 553 16.57 -11.15 -3.81
C PRO A 553 16.50 -12.12 -5.00
N LYS A 554 16.66 -13.40 -4.73
CA LYS A 554 16.57 -14.45 -5.76
C LYS A 554 15.17 -15.08 -5.83
N ASN A 555 14.38 -14.93 -4.78
CA ASN A 555 13.05 -15.51 -4.68
C ASN A 555 12.13 -14.68 -3.78
N ALA A 556 10.87 -15.08 -3.68
CA ALA A 556 9.86 -14.36 -2.93
C ALA A 556 10.17 -14.27 -1.42
N LEU A 557 10.79 -15.29 -0.85
CA LEU A 557 11.19 -15.29 0.56
C LEU A 557 12.30 -14.26 0.84
N GLU A 558 13.31 -14.20 -0.01
CA GLU A 558 14.39 -13.19 0.12
C GLU A 558 13.85 -11.77 -0.10
N LEU A 559 12.90 -11.59 -1.02
CA LEU A 559 12.20 -10.32 -1.20
C LEU A 559 11.48 -9.89 0.07
N PHE A 560 10.72 -10.79 0.68
CA PHE A 560 10.07 -10.53 1.96
C PHE A 560 11.08 -10.16 3.06
N GLN A 561 12.16 -10.92 3.18
CA GLN A 561 13.23 -10.64 4.16
C GLN A 561 13.86 -9.26 3.93
N ALA A 562 14.11 -8.89 2.68
CA ALA A 562 14.61 -7.56 2.32
C ALA A 562 13.61 -6.45 2.72
N ALA A 563 12.32 -6.65 2.49
CA ALA A 563 11.28 -5.71 2.91
C ALA A 563 11.19 -5.55 4.44
N MET A 564 11.46 -6.61 5.20
CA MET A 564 11.49 -6.60 6.66
C MET A 564 12.79 -6.05 7.25
N ASN A 565 13.85 -5.90 6.46
CA ASN A 565 15.16 -5.41 6.90
C ASN A 565 15.35 -3.90 6.68
N GLN A 566 14.36 -3.10 7.02
CA GLN A 566 14.43 -1.64 6.95
C GLN A 566 14.83 -1.02 8.29
N GLU A 567 15.50 0.15 8.26
CA GLU A 567 16.04 0.81 9.46
C GLU A 567 14.99 1.00 10.57
N LEU A 568 13.79 1.47 10.23
CA LEU A 568 12.71 1.64 11.21
C LEU A 568 12.22 0.30 11.77
N LEU A 569 12.09 -0.72 10.93
CA LEU A 569 11.61 -2.04 11.35
C LEU A 569 12.61 -2.75 12.26
N ASN A 570 13.91 -2.49 12.08
CA ASN A 570 14.98 -3.03 12.90
C ASN A 570 15.04 -2.40 14.31
N MET A 571 14.28 -1.34 14.57
CA MET A 571 14.12 -0.76 15.91
C MET A 571 13.06 -1.46 16.78
N LEU A 572 12.26 -2.34 16.18
CA LEU A 572 11.23 -3.10 16.88
C LEU A 572 11.84 -4.20 17.75
N THR A 573 11.21 -4.42 18.89
CA THR A 573 11.69 -5.38 19.90
C THR A 573 10.52 -6.12 20.57
N LEU A 574 10.76 -7.34 21.08
CA LEU A 574 9.80 -8.12 21.88
C LEU A 574 9.76 -7.69 23.34
#